data_28583c50b34a5f872d92bbd675e3c81c
#
_entry.id   28583c50b34a5f872d92bbd675e3c81c
#
_cell.length_a   1.000
_cell.length_b   1.000
_cell.length_c   1.000
_cell.angle_alpha   90.00
_cell.angle_beta   90.00
_cell.angle_gamma   90.00
#
_symmetry.space_group_name_H-M   'P 1'
#
loop_
_entity.id
_entity.type
_entity.pdbx_description
1 polymer ?
#
loop_
_entity_poly.entity_id
_entity_poly.type
_entity_poly.pdbx_seq_one_letter_code
_entity_poly.pdbx_strand_id
1 'polypeptide(L)'
;MTQLTCFKAYDIRGELGEELNEDIAYRIGRAYGEFLKPGKIVVGGDVRLTSESLKLALARGLMDAGTDVLDIGLSGTEEIYFATFHLGVDGGIEVTASHNPMNYNGMKLVRENAKPISGDTGLRDIQRLAEENQFPPVDPARRGTLRQISVLKEYVDHLMGYVDLANFTRPLKLVVNSGNGAAGHVIDEVEKRFAAAGAPVTFIKVHHQPDGHFPNGIPNPLLPECRQDTADAVRAHQADMGIAFDGDFDRCFLFDDEASFIEGYYIVGLLAEEFLQKQPGAKIIHDPRLTWNTVDIVTRSGGQPVMSKTGHAFIKERMRQEDAIYGGEMSAHHYFRDFAYCDSGMIPWLLVAELLCLKNSSLKSLVADRQAAFPASGEINRKLGNAAEAIARIRAQYEPAAAHIDTTDGISIEYPEWRFNLRTSNTEPVVRLNVESRADTALMNAKTEEILALLK
;
A
#
# COMPACT_ATOMS: atom_id res chain seq x y z
N MET A 1 -23.12 23.93 10.00
CA MET A 1 -22.62 22.87 9.11
C MET A 1 -22.02 21.79 10.00
N THR A 2 -22.32 20.54 9.77
CA THR A 2 -21.73 19.43 10.53
C THR A 2 -20.38 19.13 9.89
N GLN A 3 -19.31 19.25 10.64
CA GLN A 3 -17.98 18.91 10.15
C GLN A 3 -17.84 17.39 9.98
N LEU A 4 -17.43 16.94 8.79
CA LEU A 4 -17.18 15.53 8.50
C LEU A 4 -15.73 15.16 8.85
N THR A 5 -15.54 14.53 9.99
CA THR A 5 -14.21 14.16 10.53
C THR A 5 -13.59 12.95 9.83
N CYS A 6 -14.35 12.22 9.01
CA CYS A 6 -13.86 11.06 8.27
C CYS A 6 -12.92 11.43 7.10
N PHE A 7 -12.88 12.68 6.65
CA PHE A 7 -11.92 13.11 5.63
C PHE A 7 -10.53 13.28 6.23
N LYS A 8 -9.57 12.51 5.74
CA LYS A 8 -8.16 12.55 6.16
C LYS A 8 -7.30 13.27 5.10
N ALA A 9 -5.98 13.15 5.17
CA ALA A 9 -5.09 13.87 4.24
C ALA A 9 -5.23 13.43 2.77
N TYR A 10 -5.51 12.15 2.53
CA TYR A 10 -5.54 11.56 1.18
C TYR A 10 -6.59 10.45 0.99
N ASP A 11 -7.41 10.18 1.99
CA ASP A 11 -8.52 9.21 1.92
C ASP A 11 -9.63 9.58 2.92
N ILE A 12 -10.68 8.77 2.91
CA ILE A 12 -11.78 8.87 3.87
C ILE A 12 -11.67 7.69 4.82
N ARG A 13 -11.65 7.94 6.11
CA ARG A 13 -11.66 6.97 7.21
C ARG A 13 -12.47 7.48 8.37
N GLY A 14 -13.46 6.72 8.81
CA GLY A 14 -14.31 7.14 9.92
C GLY A 14 -14.85 5.97 10.72
N GLU A 15 -15.11 6.24 11.99
CA GLU A 15 -15.82 5.32 12.86
C GLU A 15 -17.27 5.21 12.40
N LEU A 16 -17.76 3.97 12.33
CA LEU A 16 -19.11 3.69 11.83
C LEU A 16 -20.17 4.27 12.76
N GLY A 17 -21.19 4.84 12.16
CA GLY A 17 -22.32 5.46 12.85
C GLY A 17 -22.18 6.99 12.89
N GLU A 18 -21.23 7.52 13.64
CA GLU A 18 -21.09 8.98 13.82
C GLU A 18 -20.27 9.64 12.71
N GLU A 19 -19.10 9.08 12.40
CA GLU A 19 -18.18 9.68 11.41
C GLU A 19 -18.48 9.22 9.99
N LEU A 20 -18.96 7.97 9.81
CA LEU A 20 -19.28 7.41 8.51
C LEU A 20 -20.50 6.49 8.60
N ASN A 21 -21.50 6.77 7.73
CA ASN A 21 -22.74 6.00 7.58
C ASN A 21 -23.26 6.15 6.14
N GLU A 22 -24.40 5.52 5.83
CA GLU A 22 -24.96 5.55 4.47
C GLU A 22 -25.36 6.97 4.02
N ASP A 23 -25.84 7.85 4.92
CA ASP A 23 -26.16 9.23 4.57
C ASP A 23 -24.90 10.01 4.16
N ILE A 24 -23.83 9.88 4.93
CA ILE A 24 -22.54 10.49 4.62
C ILE A 24 -21.95 9.90 3.33
N ALA A 25 -22.03 8.59 3.12
CA ALA A 25 -21.59 7.94 1.88
C ALA A 25 -22.38 8.46 0.66
N TYR A 26 -23.68 8.64 0.77
CA TYR A 26 -24.50 9.26 -0.25
C TYR A 26 -24.05 10.70 -0.56
N ARG A 27 -23.81 11.52 0.47
CA ARG A 27 -23.30 12.90 0.30
C ARG A 27 -21.94 12.93 -0.37
N ILE A 28 -21.05 11.99 -0.03
CA ILE A 28 -19.74 11.84 -0.69
C ILE A 28 -19.93 11.55 -2.18
N GLY A 29 -20.84 10.64 -2.53
CA GLY A 29 -21.18 10.34 -3.93
C GLY A 29 -21.69 11.57 -4.68
N ARG A 30 -22.62 12.34 -4.07
CA ARG A 30 -23.11 13.60 -4.64
C ARG A 30 -21.96 14.60 -4.82
N ALA A 31 -21.16 14.81 -3.78
CA ALA A 31 -20.04 15.75 -3.77
C ALA A 31 -18.96 15.40 -4.81
N TYR A 32 -18.62 14.12 -4.93
CA TYR A 32 -17.68 13.64 -5.95
C TYR A 32 -18.23 13.89 -7.36
N GLY A 33 -19.51 13.57 -7.58
CA GLY A 33 -20.18 13.81 -8.85
C GLY A 33 -20.24 15.30 -9.23
N GLU A 34 -20.54 16.17 -8.29
CA GLU A 34 -20.58 17.63 -8.53
C GLU A 34 -19.18 18.23 -8.75
N PHE A 35 -18.18 17.71 -8.05
CA PHE A 35 -16.79 18.20 -8.16
C PHE A 35 -16.15 17.81 -9.48
N LEU A 36 -16.17 16.52 -9.83
CA LEU A 36 -15.52 16.01 -11.03
C LEU A 36 -16.41 16.03 -12.27
N LYS A 37 -17.73 16.06 -12.10
CA LYS A 37 -18.74 15.93 -13.16
C LYS A 37 -18.43 14.76 -14.12
N PRO A 38 -18.18 13.57 -13.59
CA PRO A 38 -17.77 12.43 -14.38
C PRO A 38 -18.96 11.84 -15.13
N GLY A 39 -18.72 11.33 -16.33
CA GLY A 39 -19.71 10.54 -17.07
C GLY A 39 -19.86 9.14 -16.48
N LYS A 40 -18.76 8.53 -16.07
CA LYS A 40 -18.73 7.14 -15.61
C LYS A 40 -17.68 6.89 -14.54
N ILE A 41 -18.04 6.19 -13.46
CA ILE A 41 -17.18 5.84 -12.33
C ILE A 41 -17.25 4.33 -12.06
N VAL A 42 -16.12 3.72 -11.71
CA VAL A 42 -16.08 2.37 -11.17
C VAL A 42 -16.09 2.39 -9.65
N VAL A 43 -16.85 1.48 -9.04
CA VAL A 43 -16.91 1.31 -7.58
C VAL A 43 -16.69 -0.15 -7.21
N GLY A 44 -16.15 -0.38 -6.03
CA GLY A 44 -15.98 -1.68 -5.42
C GLY A 44 -15.92 -1.57 -3.90
N GLY A 45 -15.89 -2.68 -3.22
CA GLY A 45 -15.80 -2.71 -1.77
C GLY A 45 -15.08 -3.94 -1.25
N ASP A 46 -14.37 -3.77 -0.13
CA ASP A 46 -13.69 -4.86 0.56
C ASP A 46 -14.67 -5.76 1.34
N VAL A 47 -14.11 -6.69 2.11
CA VAL A 47 -14.90 -7.70 2.85
C VAL A 47 -15.67 -7.15 4.07
N ARG A 48 -15.43 -5.91 4.49
CA ARG A 48 -16.04 -5.37 5.70
C ARG A 48 -17.56 -5.41 5.62
N LEU A 49 -18.22 -5.73 6.74
CA LEU A 49 -19.66 -5.97 6.80
C LEU A 49 -20.50 -4.77 6.30
N THR A 50 -19.97 -3.56 6.41
CA THR A 50 -20.64 -2.33 5.99
C THR A 50 -20.23 -1.86 4.60
N SER A 51 -19.24 -2.50 3.95
CA SER A 51 -18.73 -2.04 2.66
C SER A 51 -19.80 -2.07 1.58
N GLU A 52 -20.64 -3.10 1.54
CA GLU A 52 -21.71 -3.18 0.54
C GLU A 52 -22.77 -2.09 0.72
N SER A 53 -23.25 -1.86 1.95
CA SER A 53 -24.27 -0.83 2.18
C SER A 53 -23.75 0.59 1.93
N LEU A 54 -22.51 0.87 2.31
CA LEU A 54 -21.85 2.15 2.05
C LEU A 54 -21.59 2.34 0.55
N LYS A 55 -21.13 1.30 -0.16
CA LYS A 55 -20.93 1.31 -1.62
C LYS A 55 -22.23 1.63 -2.37
N LEU A 56 -23.34 0.99 -1.99
CA LEU A 56 -24.64 1.24 -2.61
C LEU A 56 -25.16 2.65 -2.33
N ALA A 57 -24.95 3.17 -1.12
CA ALA A 57 -25.30 4.56 -0.79
C ALA A 57 -24.46 5.57 -1.59
N LEU A 58 -23.14 5.33 -1.69
CA LEU A 58 -22.23 6.10 -2.53
C LEU A 58 -22.68 6.09 -3.99
N ALA A 59 -22.98 4.91 -4.54
CA ALA A 59 -23.46 4.74 -5.93
C ALA A 59 -24.74 5.52 -6.19
N ARG A 60 -25.71 5.50 -5.25
CA ARG A 60 -26.92 6.33 -5.36
C ARG A 60 -26.58 7.82 -5.45
N GLY A 61 -25.64 8.29 -4.62
CA GLY A 61 -25.20 9.68 -4.67
C GLY A 61 -24.58 10.05 -6.02
N LEU A 62 -23.74 9.19 -6.57
CA LEU A 62 -23.14 9.34 -7.91
C LEU A 62 -24.21 9.36 -9.01
N MET A 63 -25.14 8.42 -8.98
CA MET A 63 -26.25 8.36 -9.96
C MET A 63 -27.12 9.61 -9.89
N ASP A 64 -27.44 10.07 -8.70
CA ASP A 64 -28.27 11.28 -8.48
C ASP A 64 -27.53 12.56 -8.92
N ALA A 65 -26.20 12.53 -9.01
CA ALA A 65 -25.38 13.57 -9.63
C ALA A 65 -25.25 13.44 -11.17
N GLY A 66 -25.87 12.41 -11.76
CA GLY A 66 -25.85 12.18 -13.21
C GLY A 66 -24.74 11.27 -13.72
N THR A 67 -24.06 10.52 -12.85
CA THR A 67 -22.92 9.65 -13.18
C THR A 67 -23.37 8.20 -13.33
N ASP A 68 -22.96 7.54 -14.41
CA ASP A 68 -23.08 6.08 -14.53
C ASP A 68 -22.06 5.38 -13.64
N VAL A 69 -22.51 4.33 -12.96
CA VAL A 69 -21.71 3.58 -11.99
C VAL A 69 -21.49 2.14 -12.47
N LEU A 70 -20.25 1.72 -12.55
CA LEU A 70 -19.84 0.35 -12.79
C LEU A 70 -19.40 -0.28 -11.46
N ASP A 71 -20.13 -1.27 -10.99
CA ASP A 71 -19.83 -1.98 -9.73
C ASP A 71 -19.08 -3.27 -10.03
N ILE A 72 -17.84 -3.39 -9.53
CA ILE A 72 -17.03 -4.61 -9.67
C ILE A 72 -17.20 -5.60 -8.51
N GLY A 73 -18.06 -5.28 -7.53
CA GLY A 73 -18.36 -6.15 -6.39
C GLY A 73 -17.27 -6.17 -5.32
N LEU A 74 -17.01 -7.37 -4.78
CA LEU A 74 -15.91 -7.60 -3.84
C LEU A 74 -14.59 -7.34 -4.54
N SER A 75 -13.79 -6.44 -4.00
CA SER A 75 -12.53 -6.02 -4.58
C SER A 75 -11.52 -5.56 -3.54
N GLY A 76 -10.27 -5.43 -3.96
CA GLY A 76 -9.27 -4.67 -3.25
C GLY A 76 -8.95 -3.38 -3.97
N THR A 77 -8.23 -2.52 -3.29
CA THR A 77 -7.91 -1.18 -3.75
C THR A 77 -7.28 -1.16 -5.15
N GLU A 78 -6.34 -2.06 -5.41
CA GLU A 78 -5.65 -2.10 -6.72
C GLU A 78 -6.54 -2.54 -7.88
N GLU A 79 -7.61 -3.30 -7.63
CA GLU A 79 -8.59 -3.64 -8.67
C GLU A 79 -9.36 -2.41 -9.15
N ILE A 80 -9.64 -1.47 -8.27
CA ILE A 80 -10.23 -0.16 -8.64
C ILE A 80 -9.25 0.66 -9.48
N TYR A 81 -7.97 0.69 -9.14
CA TYR A 81 -6.96 1.36 -9.96
C TYR A 81 -6.92 0.77 -11.36
N PHE A 82 -6.81 -0.55 -11.44
CA PHE A 82 -6.81 -1.25 -12.73
C PHE A 82 -8.09 -0.98 -13.53
N ALA A 83 -9.26 -1.16 -12.93
CA ALA A 83 -10.53 -0.93 -13.62
C ALA A 83 -10.64 0.50 -14.14
N THR A 84 -10.18 1.48 -13.36
CA THR A 84 -10.23 2.89 -13.75
C THR A 84 -9.43 3.16 -15.03
N PHE A 85 -8.17 2.75 -15.10
CA PHE A 85 -7.37 3.02 -16.29
C PHE A 85 -7.68 2.06 -17.45
N HIS A 86 -8.01 0.80 -17.17
CA HIS A 86 -8.33 -0.19 -18.18
C HIS A 86 -9.62 0.12 -18.94
N LEU A 87 -10.67 0.51 -18.21
CA LEU A 87 -11.95 0.87 -18.79
C LEU A 87 -11.99 2.30 -19.35
N GLY A 88 -10.97 3.11 -19.07
CA GLY A 88 -10.93 4.51 -19.48
C GLY A 88 -12.05 5.35 -18.89
N VAL A 89 -12.48 5.04 -17.65
CA VAL A 89 -13.51 5.79 -16.93
C VAL A 89 -12.93 7.01 -16.20
N ASP A 90 -13.79 7.91 -15.77
CA ASP A 90 -13.40 9.22 -15.23
C ASP A 90 -12.89 9.15 -13.78
N GLY A 91 -12.99 8.00 -13.16
CA GLY A 91 -12.47 7.76 -11.81
C GLY A 91 -12.97 6.46 -11.20
N GLY A 92 -12.57 6.23 -9.96
CA GLY A 92 -12.90 5.03 -9.21
C GLY A 92 -12.93 5.27 -7.70
N ILE A 93 -13.70 4.47 -6.99
CA ILE A 93 -13.80 4.54 -5.54
C ILE A 93 -13.85 3.12 -4.97
N GLU A 94 -12.90 2.80 -4.10
CA GLU A 94 -12.92 1.59 -3.28
C GLU A 94 -13.45 1.90 -1.89
N VAL A 95 -14.48 1.17 -1.46
CA VAL A 95 -14.98 1.24 -0.08
C VAL A 95 -14.20 0.29 0.79
N THR A 96 -13.30 0.82 1.59
CA THR A 96 -12.36 0.07 2.42
C THR A 96 -11.85 0.92 3.58
N ALA A 97 -11.50 0.26 4.67
CA ALA A 97 -10.67 0.85 5.72
C ALA A 97 -9.36 0.08 5.92
N SER A 98 -8.91 -0.70 4.90
CA SER A 98 -7.66 -1.45 4.92
C SER A 98 -7.51 -2.26 6.22
N HIS A 99 -6.55 -1.91 7.06
CA HIS A 99 -6.23 -2.56 8.33
C HIS A 99 -6.77 -1.83 9.58
N ASN A 100 -7.68 -0.88 9.43
CA ASN A 100 -8.33 -0.23 10.59
C ASN A 100 -9.19 -1.22 11.39
N PRO A 101 -9.50 -0.91 12.66
CA PRO A 101 -10.39 -1.72 13.48
C PRO A 101 -11.76 -1.99 12.85
N MET A 102 -12.48 -2.99 13.36
CA MET A 102 -13.77 -3.46 12.86
C MET A 102 -14.86 -2.39 12.79
N ASN A 103 -14.82 -1.44 13.73
CA ASN A 103 -15.77 -0.33 13.82
C ASN A 103 -15.46 0.84 12.88
N TYR A 104 -14.53 0.65 11.94
CA TYR A 104 -14.19 1.65 10.91
C TYR A 104 -14.55 1.17 9.52
N ASN A 105 -14.85 2.13 8.63
CA ASN A 105 -14.80 1.95 7.20
C ASN A 105 -14.30 3.25 6.55
N GLY A 106 -14.19 3.27 5.23
CA GLY A 106 -13.64 4.41 4.53
C GLY A 106 -13.78 4.29 3.01
N MET A 107 -13.11 5.19 2.31
CA MET A 107 -13.09 5.22 0.84
C MET A 107 -11.73 5.74 0.36
N LYS A 108 -11.21 5.08 -0.67
CA LYS A 108 -10.06 5.55 -1.45
C LYS A 108 -10.58 6.02 -2.81
N LEU A 109 -10.28 7.26 -3.16
CA LEU A 109 -10.82 7.92 -4.34
C LEU A 109 -9.71 8.18 -5.35
N VAL A 110 -9.97 7.85 -6.60
CA VAL A 110 -9.13 8.24 -7.73
C VAL A 110 -9.97 8.90 -8.81
N ARG A 111 -9.31 9.70 -9.65
CA ARG A 111 -9.88 10.28 -10.85
C ARG A 111 -9.36 9.54 -12.10
N GLU A 112 -9.54 10.09 -13.27
CA GLU A 112 -9.09 9.49 -14.54
C GLU A 112 -7.63 9.01 -14.47
N ASN A 113 -7.33 7.89 -15.14
CA ASN A 113 -6.03 7.22 -15.12
C ASN A 113 -5.55 6.82 -13.71
N ALA A 114 -6.50 6.56 -12.81
CA ALA A 114 -6.24 6.21 -11.42
C ALA A 114 -5.36 7.24 -10.65
N LYS A 115 -5.40 8.52 -11.04
CA LYS A 115 -4.72 9.58 -10.30
C LYS A 115 -5.36 9.75 -8.93
N PRO A 116 -4.57 9.83 -7.84
CA PRO A 116 -5.12 10.00 -6.50
C PRO A 116 -5.84 11.33 -6.34
N ILE A 117 -6.86 11.35 -5.48
CA ILE A 117 -7.50 12.59 -5.01
C ILE A 117 -7.05 12.78 -3.56
N SER A 118 -6.10 13.69 -3.34
CA SER A 118 -5.61 14.10 -2.03
C SER A 118 -6.26 15.40 -1.56
N GLY A 119 -5.91 15.84 -0.35
CA GLY A 119 -6.36 17.12 0.21
C GLY A 119 -6.12 18.31 -0.74
N ASP A 120 -5.00 18.29 -1.44
CA ASP A 120 -4.58 19.37 -2.33
C ASP A 120 -5.12 19.23 -3.76
N THR A 121 -5.66 18.07 -4.12
CA THR A 121 -6.13 17.75 -5.49
C THR A 121 -7.64 17.54 -5.61
N GLY A 122 -8.41 17.90 -4.57
CA GLY A 122 -9.86 17.89 -4.61
C GLY A 122 -10.59 17.24 -3.43
N LEU A 123 -9.90 16.51 -2.55
CA LEU A 123 -10.56 15.84 -1.42
C LEU A 123 -11.21 16.86 -0.45
N ARG A 124 -10.57 18.02 -0.24
CA ARG A 124 -11.13 19.10 0.58
C ARG A 124 -12.35 19.76 -0.07
N ASP A 125 -12.38 19.85 -1.41
CA ASP A 125 -13.54 20.36 -2.13
C ASP A 125 -14.72 19.40 -2.03
N ILE A 126 -14.46 18.10 -2.16
CA ILE A 126 -15.48 17.05 -1.96
C ILE A 126 -15.98 17.09 -0.51
N GLN A 127 -15.10 17.24 0.48
CA GLN A 127 -15.48 17.39 1.89
C GLN A 127 -16.42 18.58 2.08
N ARG A 128 -16.03 19.75 1.60
CA ARG A 128 -16.83 20.97 1.72
C ARG A 128 -18.23 20.80 1.11
N LEU A 129 -18.32 20.26 -0.10
CA LEU A 129 -19.61 20.00 -0.76
C LEU A 129 -20.47 19.00 0.03
N ALA A 130 -19.86 17.95 0.59
CA ALA A 130 -20.57 16.97 1.40
C ALA A 130 -21.07 17.57 2.73
N GLU A 131 -20.29 18.45 3.35
CA GLU A 131 -20.64 19.17 4.59
C GLU A 131 -21.76 20.19 4.36
N GLU A 132 -21.70 20.95 3.26
CA GLU A 132 -22.72 21.89 2.86
C GLU A 132 -24.06 21.19 2.57
N ASN A 133 -24.01 19.99 2.00
CA ASN A 133 -25.16 19.15 1.64
C ASN A 133 -26.23 19.91 0.86
N GLN A 134 -25.80 20.85 0.00
CA GLN A 134 -26.66 21.67 -0.84
C GLN A 134 -26.43 21.29 -2.31
N PHE A 135 -27.04 20.19 -2.70
CA PHE A 135 -26.94 19.70 -4.07
C PHE A 135 -28.11 20.17 -4.95
N PRO A 136 -27.88 20.29 -6.25
CA PRO A 136 -28.99 20.51 -7.19
C PRO A 136 -30.06 19.42 -7.04
N PRO A 137 -31.33 19.72 -7.30
CA PRO A 137 -32.37 18.69 -7.34
C PRO A 137 -32.02 17.57 -8.30
N VAL A 138 -32.37 16.33 -7.94
CA VAL A 138 -32.15 15.17 -8.80
C VAL A 138 -33.02 15.34 -10.07
N ASP A 139 -32.38 15.33 -11.23
CA ASP A 139 -33.06 15.31 -12.53
C ASP A 139 -33.23 13.84 -12.97
N PRO A 140 -34.48 13.31 -12.95
CA PRO A 140 -34.72 11.93 -13.35
C PRO A 140 -34.26 11.61 -14.79
N ALA A 141 -34.23 12.60 -15.68
CA ALA A 141 -33.82 12.42 -17.07
C ALA A 141 -32.28 12.31 -17.22
N ARG A 142 -31.54 12.80 -16.22
CA ARG A 142 -30.06 12.76 -16.18
C ARG A 142 -29.48 11.82 -15.16
N ARG A 143 -30.34 11.17 -14.38
CA ARG A 143 -29.91 10.23 -13.36
C ARG A 143 -29.12 9.10 -14.00
N GLY A 144 -27.91 8.86 -13.46
CA GLY A 144 -27.05 7.77 -13.93
C GLY A 144 -27.60 6.37 -13.63
N THR A 145 -26.95 5.37 -14.19
CA THR A 145 -27.32 3.96 -14.05
C THR A 145 -26.28 3.20 -13.21
N LEU A 146 -26.69 2.10 -12.59
CA LEU A 146 -25.80 1.15 -11.91
C LEU A 146 -25.77 -0.15 -12.68
N ARG A 147 -24.55 -0.63 -13.01
CA ARG A 147 -24.34 -1.91 -13.68
C ARG A 147 -23.22 -2.69 -13.04
N GLN A 148 -23.48 -3.93 -12.70
CA GLN A 148 -22.45 -4.86 -12.25
C GLN A 148 -21.62 -5.36 -13.44
N ILE A 149 -20.30 -5.40 -13.25
CA ILE A 149 -19.33 -5.88 -14.22
C ILE A 149 -18.24 -6.69 -13.51
N SER A 150 -17.42 -7.38 -14.27
CA SER A 150 -16.17 -7.98 -13.78
C SER A 150 -15.03 -7.61 -14.71
N VAL A 151 -13.89 -7.28 -14.14
CA VAL A 151 -12.61 -7.05 -14.83
C VAL A 151 -11.53 -8.00 -14.33
N LEU A 152 -11.92 -9.02 -13.57
CA LEU A 152 -10.98 -9.92 -12.88
C LEU A 152 -10.00 -10.60 -13.86
N LYS A 153 -10.49 -11.08 -14.99
CA LYS A 153 -9.63 -11.75 -15.98
C LYS A 153 -8.60 -10.81 -16.58
N GLU A 154 -9.04 -9.66 -17.03
CA GLU A 154 -8.20 -8.63 -17.63
C GLU A 154 -7.17 -8.10 -16.61
N TYR A 155 -7.59 -7.93 -15.36
CA TYR A 155 -6.70 -7.55 -14.27
C TYR A 155 -5.62 -8.62 -14.03
N VAL A 156 -6.00 -9.88 -13.92
CA VAL A 156 -5.04 -10.97 -13.73
C VAL A 156 -4.14 -11.13 -14.97
N ASP A 157 -4.65 -10.97 -16.17
CA ASP A 157 -3.83 -10.97 -17.38
C ASP A 157 -2.78 -9.85 -17.35
N HIS A 158 -3.15 -8.67 -16.85
CA HIS A 158 -2.21 -7.57 -16.65
C HIS A 158 -1.13 -7.92 -15.60
N LEU A 159 -1.52 -8.52 -14.46
CA LEU A 159 -0.57 -8.99 -13.45
C LEU A 159 0.42 -10.01 -14.02
N MET A 160 -0.08 -10.98 -14.78
CA MET A 160 0.76 -12.01 -15.40
C MET A 160 1.72 -11.45 -16.45
N GLY A 161 1.46 -10.27 -16.99
CA GLY A 161 2.37 -9.55 -17.88
C GLY A 161 3.66 -9.07 -17.22
N TYR A 162 3.76 -9.06 -15.90
CA TYR A 162 4.98 -8.71 -15.18
C TYR A 162 6.01 -9.84 -15.11
N VAL A 163 5.59 -11.09 -15.28
CA VAL A 163 6.42 -12.28 -15.17
C VAL A 163 6.32 -13.15 -16.43
N ASP A 164 7.35 -13.91 -16.70
CA ASP A 164 7.33 -14.97 -17.71
C ASP A 164 7.19 -16.34 -17.02
N LEU A 165 6.04 -16.99 -17.20
CA LEU A 165 5.78 -18.30 -16.59
C LEU A 165 6.76 -19.40 -17.02
N ALA A 166 7.45 -19.23 -18.16
CA ALA A 166 8.52 -20.13 -18.60
C ALA A 166 9.75 -20.08 -17.69
N ASN A 167 9.93 -19.02 -16.92
CA ASN A 167 11.01 -18.88 -15.94
C ASN A 167 10.81 -19.71 -14.66
N PHE A 168 9.57 -20.19 -14.41
CA PHE A 168 9.27 -21.06 -13.26
C PHE A 168 9.69 -22.48 -13.58
N THR A 169 10.99 -22.73 -13.57
CA THR A 169 11.62 -23.99 -14.04
C THR A 169 11.85 -25.01 -12.94
N ARG A 170 11.62 -24.66 -11.69
CA ARG A 170 11.72 -25.56 -10.52
C ARG A 170 10.45 -25.51 -9.67
N PRO A 171 10.15 -26.58 -8.91
CA PRO A 171 9.06 -26.55 -7.97
C PRO A 171 9.20 -25.38 -6.97
N LEU A 172 8.14 -24.63 -6.76
CA LEU A 172 8.00 -23.63 -5.71
C LEU A 172 6.76 -23.93 -4.86
N LYS A 173 6.92 -23.81 -3.55
CA LYS A 173 5.82 -23.79 -2.59
C LYS A 173 5.65 -22.38 -2.05
N LEU A 174 4.51 -21.77 -2.29
CA LEU A 174 4.18 -20.43 -1.84
C LEU A 174 3.04 -20.50 -0.82
N VAL A 175 3.30 -20.07 0.41
CA VAL A 175 2.25 -19.81 1.39
C VAL A 175 1.63 -18.46 1.08
N VAL A 176 0.31 -18.41 0.98
CA VAL A 176 -0.43 -17.17 0.70
C VAL A 176 -1.50 -16.98 1.75
N ASN A 177 -1.31 -15.99 2.60
CA ASN A 177 -2.23 -15.60 3.66
C ASN A 177 -3.05 -14.38 3.23
N SER A 178 -4.32 -14.59 2.91
CA SER A 178 -5.26 -13.53 2.53
C SER A 178 -5.85 -12.80 3.74
N GLY A 179 -5.59 -13.25 4.97
CA GLY A 179 -6.07 -12.63 6.20
C GLY A 179 -7.60 -12.52 6.31
N ASN A 180 -8.34 -13.39 5.64
CA ASN A 180 -9.80 -13.29 5.44
C ASN A 180 -10.23 -11.97 4.74
N GLY A 181 -9.29 -11.27 4.12
CA GLY A 181 -9.51 -10.05 3.35
C GLY A 181 -9.95 -10.31 1.91
N ALA A 182 -9.75 -9.33 1.06
CA ALA A 182 -10.25 -9.36 -0.32
C ALA A 182 -9.36 -10.12 -1.32
N ALA A 183 -8.14 -10.57 -0.96
CA ALA A 183 -7.17 -11.10 -1.91
C ALA A 183 -7.52 -12.48 -2.50
N GLY A 184 -8.34 -13.27 -1.82
CA GLY A 184 -8.53 -14.69 -2.13
C GLY A 184 -8.98 -14.99 -3.58
N HIS A 185 -9.94 -14.25 -4.10
CA HIS A 185 -10.46 -14.46 -5.46
C HIS A 185 -9.41 -14.15 -6.55
N VAL A 186 -8.52 -13.20 -6.30
CA VAL A 186 -7.42 -12.88 -7.22
C VAL A 186 -6.38 -14.00 -7.20
N ILE A 187 -6.02 -14.50 -6.01
CA ILE A 187 -5.09 -15.63 -5.87
C ILE A 187 -5.63 -16.88 -6.56
N ASP A 188 -6.93 -17.17 -6.45
CA ASP A 188 -7.56 -18.29 -7.16
C ASP A 188 -7.42 -18.17 -8.68
N GLU A 189 -7.59 -16.98 -9.22
CA GLU A 189 -7.47 -16.76 -10.66
C GLU A 189 -6.00 -16.78 -11.12
N VAL A 190 -5.07 -16.25 -10.33
CA VAL A 190 -3.62 -16.34 -10.58
C VAL A 190 -3.17 -17.81 -10.57
N GLU A 191 -3.59 -18.61 -9.58
CA GLU A 191 -3.29 -20.04 -9.52
C GLU A 191 -3.74 -20.79 -10.78
N LYS A 192 -4.92 -20.46 -11.32
CA LYS A 192 -5.37 -21.02 -12.60
C LYS A 192 -4.44 -20.69 -13.76
N ARG A 193 -3.87 -19.47 -13.81
CA ARG A 193 -2.90 -19.11 -14.86
C ARG A 193 -1.62 -19.92 -14.74
N PHE A 194 -1.10 -20.10 -13.53
CA PHE A 194 0.07 -20.96 -13.27
C PHE A 194 -0.20 -22.41 -13.67
N ALA A 195 -1.34 -22.95 -13.27
CA ALA A 195 -1.73 -24.32 -13.63
C ALA A 195 -1.91 -24.52 -15.15
N ALA A 196 -2.55 -23.57 -15.82
CA ALA A 196 -2.75 -23.62 -17.27
C ALA A 196 -1.43 -23.58 -18.06
N ALA A 197 -0.42 -22.88 -17.54
CA ALA A 197 0.92 -22.83 -18.11
C ALA A 197 1.78 -24.06 -17.75
N GLY A 198 1.32 -24.94 -16.87
CA GLY A 198 2.09 -26.07 -16.36
C GLY A 198 3.27 -25.66 -15.47
N ALA A 199 3.25 -24.46 -14.92
CA ALA A 199 4.29 -23.98 -14.03
C ALA A 199 4.24 -24.77 -12.70
N PRO A 200 5.38 -25.29 -12.19
CA PRO A 200 5.42 -26.18 -11.03
C PRO A 200 5.34 -25.42 -9.70
N VAL A 201 4.29 -24.60 -9.52
CA VAL A 201 4.06 -23.80 -8.32
C VAL A 201 2.88 -24.35 -7.54
N THR A 202 3.08 -24.56 -6.24
CA THR A 202 2.03 -25.01 -5.31
C THR A 202 1.66 -23.85 -4.38
N PHE A 203 0.37 -23.51 -4.35
CA PHE A 203 -0.17 -22.48 -3.46
C PHE A 203 -0.73 -23.13 -2.18
N ILE A 204 -0.24 -22.71 -1.03
CA ILE A 204 -0.71 -23.12 0.29
C ILE A 204 -1.48 -21.93 0.88
N LYS A 205 -2.81 -22.04 0.87
CA LYS A 205 -3.72 -20.95 1.20
C LYS A 205 -4.02 -20.91 2.70
N VAL A 206 -3.82 -19.76 3.33
CA VAL A 206 -4.07 -19.48 4.76
C VAL A 206 -5.11 -18.36 4.85
N HIS A 207 -6.12 -18.52 5.71
CA HIS A 207 -7.19 -17.52 5.89
C HIS A 207 -7.75 -17.00 4.56
N HIS A 208 -7.99 -17.92 3.63
CA HIS A 208 -8.21 -17.61 2.22
C HIS A 208 -9.61 -17.06 1.92
N GLN A 209 -10.61 -17.56 2.65
CA GLN A 209 -12.00 -17.17 2.41
C GLN A 209 -12.25 -15.76 2.95
N PRO A 210 -12.88 -14.86 2.16
CA PRO A 210 -13.22 -13.52 2.62
C PRO A 210 -14.25 -13.60 3.75
N ASP A 211 -13.97 -12.93 4.85
CA ASP A 211 -14.88 -12.85 6.00
C ASP A 211 -14.75 -11.51 6.72
N GLY A 212 -15.78 -10.69 6.60
CA GLY A 212 -15.82 -9.36 7.21
C GLY A 212 -15.86 -9.35 8.74
N HIS A 213 -15.98 -10.51 9.40
CA HIS A 213 -15.81 -10.62 10.86
C HIS A 213 -14.35 -10.74 11.28
N PHE A 214 -13.45 -10.99 10.35
CA PHE A 214 -12.02 -11.18 10.59
C PHE A 214 -11.74 -12.15 11.76
N PRO A 215 -12.13 -13.44 11.63
CA PRO A 215 -12.07 -14.40 12.75
C PRO A 215 -10.63 -14.65 13.24
N ASN A 216 -9.63 -14.34 12.42
CA ASN A 216 -8.21 -14.47 12.74
C ASN A 216 -7.53 -13.10 13.00
N GLY A 217 -8.32 -12.08 13.33
CA GLY A 217 -7.85 -10.71 13.55
C GLY A 217 -7.78 -9.87 12.26
N ILE A 218 -7.67 -8.57 12.44
CA ILE A 218 -7.51 -7.63 11.31
C ILE A 218 -6.15 -7.86 10.67
N PRO A 219 -6.08 -8.15 9.36
CA PRO A 219 -4.81 -8.44 8.70
C PRO A 219 -3.96 -7.16 8.55
N ASN A 220 -2.88 -7.11 9.33
CA ASN A 220 -1.86 -6.06 9.25
C ASN A 220 -0.47 -6.67 9.52
N PRO A 221 0.14 -7.34 8.54
CA PRO A 221 1.42 -8.02 8.74
C PRO A 221 2.62 -7.10 9.07
N LEU A 222 2.43 -5.78 8.97
CA LEU A 222 3.41 -4.82 9.49
C LEU A 222 3.59 -4.98 11.03
N LEU A 223 2.53 -5.41 11.71
CA LEU A 223 2.56 -5.69 13.15
C LEU A 223 3.07 -7.12 13.41
N PRO A 224 4.03 -7.30 14.32
CA PRO A 224 4.59 -8.62 14.63
C PRO A 224 3.55 -9.68 15.03
N GLU A 225 2.51 -9.28 15.78
CA GLU A 225 1.42 -10.15 16.20
C GLU A 225 0.57 -10.72 15.06
N CYS A 226 0.60 -10.10 13.87
CA CYS A 226 -0.13 -10.57 12.69
C CYS A 226 0.71 -11.48 11.77
N ARG A 227 1.92 -11.87 12.17
CA ARG A 227 2.87 -12.61 11.32
C ARG A 227 2.88 -14.11 11.59
N GLN A 228 2.42 -14.55 12.77
CA GLN A 228 2.64 -15.92 13.26
C GLN A 228 2.05 -16.98 12.34
N ASP A 229 0.80 -16.82 11.89
CA ASP A 229 0.11 -17.84 11.09
C ASP A 229 0.80 -18.06 9.74
N THR A 230 1.31 -16.99 9.11
CA THR A 230 2.08 -17.10 7.86
C THR A 230 3.40 -17.82 8.12
N ALA A 231 4.13 -17.42 9.16
CA ALA A 231 5.42 -18.02 9.51
C ALA A 231 5.27 -19.50 9.84
N ASP A 232 4.26 -19.88 10.61
CA ASP A 232 3.99 -21.28 10.95
C ASP A 232 3.62 -22.12 9.74
N ALA A 233 2.84 -21.58 8.80
CA ALA A 233 2.53 -22.26 7.57
C ALA A 233 3.78 -22.46 6.69
N VAL A 234 4.67 -21.47 6.61
CA VAL A 234 5.96 -21.59 5.89
C VAL A 234 6.78 -22.75 6.47
N ARG A 235 6.93 -22.82 7.80
CA ARG A 235 7.67 -23.90 8.47
C ARG A 235 7.01 -25.26 8.26
N ALA A 236 5.69 -25.35 8.48
CA ALA A 236 4.94 -26.61 8.40
C ALA A 236 5.00 -27.25 7.01
N HIS A 237 4.99 -26.43 5.97
CA HIS A 237 5.02 -26.89 4.59
C HIS A 237 6.39 -26.83 3.94
N GLN A 238 7.41 -26.34 4.64
CA GLN A 238 8.75 -26.09 4.07
C GLN A 238 8.61 -25.28 2.77
N ALA A 239 7.92 -24.15 2.86
CA ALA A 239 7.63 -23.32 1.72
C ALA A 239 8.84 -22.46 1.34
N ASP A 240 8.98 -22.15 0.06
CA ASP A 240 10.06 -21.30 -0.46
C ASP A 240 9.85 -19.81 -0.09
N MET A 241 8.60 -19.42 0.08
CA MET A 241 8.24 -18.04 0.46
C MET A 241 6.85 -18.00 1.09
N GLY A 242 6.68 -17.13 2.09
CA GLY A 242 5.39 -16.73 2.61
C GLY A 242 5.00 -15.35 2.09
N ILE A 243 3.70 -15.19 1.79
CA ILE A 243 3.10 -13.95 1.31
C ILE A 243 1.89 -13.67 2.20
N ALA A 244 1.84 -12.48 2.79
CA ALA A 244 0.67 -12.04 3.56
C ALA A 244 0.20 -10.68 3.07
N PHE A 245 -1.12 -10.50 3.00
CA PHE A 245 -1.75 -9.25 2.56
C PHE A 245 -2.41 -8.52 3.72
N ASP A 246 -2.61 -7.22 3.59
CA ASP A 246 -3.55 -6.47 4.40
C ASP A 246 -4.99 -6.60 3.84
N GLY A 247 -5.96 -5.96 4.49
CA GLY A 247 -7.37 -6.23 4.25
C GLY A 247 -7.86 -5.97 2.83
N ASP A 248 -7.34 -4.94 2.17
CA ASP A 248 -7.64 -4.54 0.79
C ASP A 248 -6.48 -4.82 -0.18
N PHE A 249 -5.52 -5.61 0.24
CA PHE A 249 -4.35 -6.16 -0.45
C PHE A 249 -3.58 -5.21 -1.38
N ASP A 250 -3.56 -3.92 -1.07
CA ASP A 250 -2.67 -2.99 -1.76
C ASP A 250 -1.21 -3.11 -1.30
N ARG A 251 -0.96 -3.94 -0.27
CA ARG A 251 0.37 -4.29 0.25
C ARG A 251 0.53 -5.80 0.37
N CYS A 252 1.74 -6.28 0.06
CA CYS A 252 2.15 -7.63 0.42
C CYS A 252 3.40 -7.61 1.30
N PHE A 253 3.46 -8.58 2.20
CA PHE A 253 4.55 -8.76 3.14
C PHE A 253 5.14 -10.15 2.93
N LEU A 254 6.47 -10.22 2.83
CA LEU A 254 7.15 -11.46 2.46
C LEU A 254 7.89 -12.06 3.64
N PHE A 255 7.89 -13.39 3.66
CA PHE A 255 8.61 -14.24 4.60
C PHE A 255 9.54 -15.15 3.81
N ASP A 256 10.76 -15.32 4.27
CA ASP A 256 11.71 -16.19 3.60
C ASP A 256 11.44 -17.69 3.88
N ASP A 257 12.27 -18.53 3.31
CA ASP A 257 12.22 -19.99 3.43
C ASP A 257 12.51 -20.51 4.85
N GLU A 258 13.02 -19.66 5.75
CA GLU A 258 13.15 -19.94 7.20
C GLU A 258 11.99 -19.33 8.02
N ALA A 259 10.96 -18.82 7.35
CA ALA A 259 9.80 -18.15 7.94
C ALA A 259 10.15 -16.83 8.67
N SER A 260 11.25 -16.19 8.31
CA SER A 260 11.60 -14.87 8.82
C SER A 260 10.91 -13.79 7.99
N PHE A 261 10.31 -12.83 8.68
CA PHE A 261 9.71 -11.65 8.04
C PHE A 261 10.81 -10.80 7.39
N ILE A 262 10.62 -10.42 6.13
CA ILE A 262 11.53 -9.54 5.41
C ILE A 262 10.98 -8.12 5.46
N GLU A 263 11.76 -7.20 6.03
CA GLU A 263 11.39 -5.79 6.02
C GLU A 263 11.22 -5.28 4.58
N GLY A 264 10.13 -4.55 4.33
CA GLY A 264 9.81 -4.01 3.00
C GLY A 264 10.95 -3.22 2.37
N TYR A 265 11.77 -2.59 3.19
CA TYR A 265 12.98 -1.87 2.80
C TYR A 265 13.93 -2.69 1.90
N TYR A 266 14.16 -3.96 2.22
CA TYR A 266 15.03 -4.81 1.43
C TYR A 266 14.36 -5.32 0.16
N ILE A 267 13.05 -5.51 0.20
CA ILE A 267 12.27 -5.86 -1.00
C ILE A 267 12.24 -4.69 -1.99
N VAL A 268 12.13 -3.45 -1.52
CA VAL A 268 12.24 -2.24 -2.36
C VAL A 268 13.57 -2.24 -3.11
N GLY A 269 14.68 -2.50 -2.42
CA GLY A 269 16.00 -2.59 -3.05
C GLY A 269 16.09 -3.70 -4.09
N LEU A 270 15.61 -4.90 -3.76
CA LEU A 270 15.61 -6.06 -4.66
C LEU A 270 14.83 -5.79 -5.94
N LEU A 271 13.63 -5.22 -5.83
CA LEU A 271 12.81 -4.89 -7.01
C LEU A 271 13.36 -3.71 -7.80
N ALA A 272 13.95 -2.71 -7.14
CA ALA A 272 14.62 -1.60 -7.82
C ALA A 272 15.76 -2.10 -8.72
N GLU A 273 16.59 -3.02 -8.23
CA GLU A 273 17.65 -3.65 -9.02
C GLU A 273 17.09 -4.36 -10.24
N GLU A 274 16.02 -5.15 -10.07
CA GLU A 274 15.37 -5.89 -11.14
C GLU A 274 14.83 -4.97 -12.25
N PHE A 275 14.15 -3.88 -11.86
CA PHE A 275 13.65 -2.90 -12.83
C PHE A 275 14.78 -2.17 -13.57
N LEU A 276 15.88 -1.87 -12.89
CA LEU A 276 17.03 -1.18 -13.50
C LEU A 276 17.82 -2.09 -14.44
N GLN A 277 17.80 -3.41 -14.26
CA GLN A 277 18.35 -4.36 -15.25
C GLN A 277 17.54 -4.30 -16.56
N LYS A 278 16.22 -4.14 -16.49
CA LYS A 278 15.35 -4.02 -17.66
C LYS A 278 15.41 -2.63 -18.30
N GLN A 279 15.57 -1.58 -17.50
CA GLN A 279 15.63 -0.19 -17.98
C GLN A 279 16.73 0.59 -17.24
N PRO A 280 18.00 0.50 -17.69
CA PRO A 280 19.10 1.30 -17.13
C PRO A 280 18.83 2.80 -17.22
N GLY A 281 19.27 3.54 -16.21
CA GLY A 281 19.09 5.00 -16.13
C GLY A 281 17.72 5.45 -15.61
N ALA A 282 16.79 4.53 -15.39
CA ALA A 282 15.46 4.87 -14.88
C ALA A 282 15.50 5.47 -13.47
N LYS A 283 14.46 6.22 -13.12
CA LYS A 283 14.26 6.77 -11.79
C LYS A 283 13.51 5.78 -10.91
N ILE A 284 13.92 5.72 -9.66
CA ILE A 284 13.31 4.92 -8.59
C ILE A 284 12.89 5.86 -7.46
N ILE A 285 11.61 5.86 -7.11
CA ILE A 285 11.12 6.64 -5.98
C ILE A 285 11.26 5.85 -4.69
N HIS A 286 11.70 6.51 -3.62
CA HIS A 286 11.75 5.94 -2.27
C HIS A 286 11.31 6.93 -1.21
N ASP A 287 10.93 6.44 -0.04
CA ASP A 287 10.58 7.26 1.11
C ASP A 287 11.82 7.63 1.95
N PRO A 288 11.72 8.61 2.86
CA PRO A 288 12.88 9.09 3.63
C PRO A 288 13.17 8.29 4.91
N ARG A 289 12.34 7.32 5.27
CA ARG A 289 12.47 6.59 6.54
C ARG A 289 13.75 5.76 6.60
N LEU A 290 13.99 4.93 5.60
CA LEU A 290 15.21 4.15 5.40
C LEU A 290 15.66 4.32 3.95
N THR A 291 16.89 4.76 3.72
CA THR A 291 17.30 5.24 2.40
C THR A 291 18.57 4.59 1.85
N TRP A 292 19.53 4.28 2.71
CA TRP A 292 20.89 3.96 2.26
C TRP A 292 20.97 2.69 1.41
N ASN A 293 20.25 1.63 1.76
CA ASN A 293 20.20 0.43 0.95
C ASN A 293 19.66 0.70 -0.46
N THR A 294 18.54 1.41 -0.55
CA THR A 294 17.90 1.71 -1.83
C THR A 294 18.78 2.63 -2.67
N VAL A 295 19.32 3.70 -2.09
CA VAL A 295 20.20 4.66 -2.79
C VAL A 295 21.46 3.95 -3.32
N ASP A 296 22.10 3.10 -2.51
CA ASP A 296 23.28 2.34 -2.91
C ASP A 296 22.99 1.39 -4.09
N ILE A 297 21.92 0.60 -3.99
CA ILE A 297 21.51 -0.32 -5.07
C ILE A 297 21.19 0.44 -6.35
N VAL A 298 20.34 1.46 -6.27
CA VAL A 298 19.90 2.24 -7.43
C VAL A 298 21.09 2.90 -8.13
N THR A 299 21.99 3.50 -7.36
CA THR A 299 23.19 4.16 -7.91
C THR A 299 24.13 3.15 -8.59
N ARG A 300 24.41 2.01 -7.93
CA ARG A 300 25.28 0.96 -8.50
C ARG A 300 24.68 0.32 -9.75
N SER A 301 23.35 0.24 -9.82
CA SER A 301 22.63 -0.30 -10.96
C SER A 301 22.44 0.73 -12.11
N GLY A 302 23.04 1.91 -11.98
CA GLY A 302 23.01 2.97 -12.99
C GLY A 302 21.69 3.71 -13.07
N GLY A 303 20.84 3.62 -12.05
CA GLY A 303 19.58 4.35 -11.93
C GLY A 303 19.71 5.68 -11.17
N GLN A 304 18.59 6.36 -11.01
CA GLN A 304 18.49 7.64 -10.31
C GLN A 304 17.55 7.51 -9.11
N PRO A 305 18.04 7.52 -7.85
CA PRO A 305 17.18 7.52 -6.68
C PRO A 305 16.53 8.89 -6.49
N VAL A 306 15.23 8.91 -6.26
CA VAL A 306 14.46 10.15 -6.03
C VAL A 306 13.62 9.98 -4.78
N MET A 307 13.85 10.84 -3.78
CA MET A 307 13.12 10.82 -2.52
C MET A 307 11.78 11.53 -2.63
N SER A 308 10.76 11.00 -1.98
CA SER A 308 9.43 11.59 -1.83
C SER A 308 8.99 11.56 -0.37
N LYS A 309 8.01 12.37 -0.02
CA LYS A 309 7.30 12.22 1.26
C LYS A 309 6.64 10.85 1.34
N THR A 310 6.54 10.33 2.57
CA THR A 310 5.79 9.11 2.88
C THR A 310 4.30 9.29 2.63
N GLY A 311 3.68 8.29 2.03
CA GLY A 311 2.24 8.23 1.78
C GLY A 311 1.91 8.01 0.30
N HIS A 312 0.98 7.09 0.06
CA HIS A 312 0.70 6.58 -1.28
C HIS A 312 0.32 7.66 -2.30
N ALA A 313 -0.40 8.70 -1.89
CA ALA A 313 -0.77 9.79 -2.81
C ALA A 313 0.46 10.59 -3.26
N PHE A 314 1.35 10.93 -2.33
CA PHE A 314 2.57 11.69 -2.63
C PHE A 314 3.54 10.89 -3.52
N ILE A 315 3.71 9.60 -3.22
CA ILE A 315 4.55 8.71 -4.04
C ILE A 315 3.99 8.60 -5.46
N LYS A 316 2.68 8.38 -5.64
CA LYS A 316 2.04 8.29 -6.96
C LYS A 316 2.17 9.58 -7.77
N GLU A 317 2.02 10.73 -7.13
CA GLU A 317 2.22 12.02 -7.78
C GLU A 317 3.70 12.20 -8.20
N ARG A 318 4.63 11.87 -7.30
CA ARG A 318 6.07 11.94 -7.59
C ARG A 318 6.48 10.98 -8.70
N MET A 319 5.93 9.77 -8.71
CA MET A 319 6.14 8.78 -9.79
C MET A 319 5.78 9.35 -11.16
N ARG A 320 4.63 10.03 -11.26
CA ARG A 320 4.16 10.65 -12.51
C ARG A 320 5.02 11.83 -12.93
N GLN A 321 5.38 12.70 -11.99
CA GLN A 321 6.23 13.88 -12.25
C GLN A 321 7.59 13.48 -12.80
N GLU A 322 8.17 12.41 -12.27
CA GLU A 322 9.51 11.94 -12.60
C GLU A 322 9.53 10.88 -13.71
N ASP A 323 8.37 10.40 -14.16
CA ASP A 323 8.23 9.20 -15.01
C ASP A 323 9.06 8.02 -14.47
N ALA A 324 8.97 7.81 -13.15
CA ALA A 324 9.73 6.76 -12.50
C ALA A 324 9.16 5.38 -12.83
N ILE A 325 10.04 4.42 -13.09
CA ILE A 325 9.62 3.06 -13.48
C ILE A 325 9.03 2.28 -12.30
N TYR A 326 9.58 2.51 -11.11
CA TYR A 326 9.23 1.83 -9.87
C TYR A 326 9.40 2.77 -8.69
N GLY A 327 8.63 2.56 -7.66
CA GLY A 327 8.78 3.21 -6.37
C GLY A 327 8.42 2.27 -5.25
N GLY A 328 8.98 2.49 -4.07
CA GLY A 328 8.70 1.66 -2.92
C GLY A 328 8.77 2.40 -1.60
N GLU A 329 7.97 1.95 -0.66
CA GLU A 329 8.00 2.36 0.74
C GLU A 329 8.37 1.18 1.64
N MET A 330 9.08 1.45 2.72
CA MET A 330 9.40 0.42 3.70
C MET A 330 8.16 -0.24 4.33
N SER A 331 7.01 0.42 4.27
CA SER A 331 5.71 -0.09 4.72
C SER A 331 5.04 -1.08 3.78
N ALA A 332 5.80 -1.61 2.81
CA ALA A 332 5.37 -2.59 1.81
C ALA A 332 4.37 -2.07 0.76
N HIS A 333 4.32 -0.76 0.52
CA HIS A 333 3.74 -0.23 -0.70
C HIS A 333 4.77 -0.23 -1.82
N HIS A 334 4.40 -0.80 -2.96
CA HIS A 334 5.22 -0.87 -4.17
C HIS A 334 4.42 -0.33 -5.35
N TYR A 335 5.01 0.59 -6.10
CA TYR A 335 4.37 1.38 -7.14
C TYR A 335 5.02 1.10 -8.48
N PHE A 336 4.20 0.98 -9.53
CA PHE A 336 4.66 0.54 -10.84
C PHE A 336 4.16 1.49 -11.93
N ARG A 337 5.08 2.01 -12.76
CA ARG A 337 4.71 2.88 -13.89
C ARG A 337 3.66 2.24 -14.78
N ASP A 338 3.85 0.98 -15.13
CA ASP A 338 2.97 0.28 -16.06
C ASP A 338 1.66 -0.20 -15.39
N PHE A 339 1.50 0.09 -14.09
CA PHE A 339 0.25 -0.01 -13.34
C PHE A 339 -0.32 1.40 -13.04
N ALA A 340 -0.26 2.29 -14.01
CA ALA A 340 -0.67 3.69 -13.90
C ALA A 340 0.00 4.43 -12.71
N TYR A 341 1.25 4.09 -12.38
CA TYR A 341 2.00 4.60 -11.23
C TYR A 341 1.37 4.32 -9.86
N CYS A 342 0.46 3.36 -9.82
CA CYS A 342 -0.23 2.96 -8.60
C CYS A 342 0.49 1.83 -7.86
N ASP A 343 0.14 1.69 -6.59
CA ASP A 343 0.59 0.59 -5.75
C ASP A 343 -0.18 -0.70 -6.05
N SER A 344 0.52 -1.81 -5.84
CA SER A 344 -0.02 -3.16 -5.96
C SER A 344 0.61 -4.08 -4.91
N GLY A 345 -0.21 -4.87 -4.24
CA GLY A 345 0.26 -5.98 -3.41
C GLY A 345 0.45 -7.27 -4.21
N MET A 346 -0.18 -7.42 -5.37
CA MET A 346 -0.07 -8.63 -6.19
C MET A 346 1.22 -8.69 -7.02
N ILE A 347 1.68 -7.58 -7.58
CA ILE A 347 2.85 -7.55 -8.47
C ILE A 347 4.16 -7.92 -7.73
N PRO A 348 4.46 -7.40 -6.51
CA PRO A 348 5.75 -7.65 -5.87
C PRO A 348 6.07 -9.12 -5.63
N TRP A 349 5.15 -9.91 -5.10
CA TRP A 349 5.41 -11.31 -4.82
C TRP A 349 5.56 -12.14 -6.09
N LEU A 350 4.85 -11.80 -7.18
CA LEU A 350 5.03 -12.44 -8.49
C LEU A 350 6.46 -12.26 -9.00
N LEU A 351 6.97 -11.02 -8.95
CA LEU A 351 8.34 -10.69 -9.36
C LEU A 351 9.38 -11.41 -8.49
N VAL A 352 9.18 -11.42 -7.16
CA VAL A 352 10.11 -12.12 -6.26
C VAL A 352 10.07 -13.63 -6.49
N ALA A 353 8.90 -14.24 -6.69
CA ALA A 353 8.77 -15.66 -6.99
C ALA A 353 9.51 -16.03 -8.30
N GLU A 354 9.41 -15.22 -9.33
CA GLU A 354 10.19 -15.40 -10.56
C GLU A 354 11.70 -15.30 -10.31
N LEU A 355 12.15 -14.33 -9.50
CA LEU A 355 13.56 -14.17 -9.13
C LEU A 355 14.13 -15.38 -8.40
N LEU A 356 13.34 -16.04 -7.54
CA LEU A 356 13.77 -17.28 -6.86
C LEU A 356 14.13 -18.37 -7.88
N CYS A 357 13.40 -18.45 -8.98
CA CYS A 357 13.69 -19.39 -10.07
C CYS A 357 14.87 -18.91 -10.93
N LEU A 358 14.85 -17.67 -11.41
CA LEU A 358 15.89 -17.12 -12.29
C LEU A 358 17.29 -17.16 -11.65
N LYS A 359 17.37 -16.84 -10.36
CA LYS A 359 18.64 -16.84 -9.61
C LYS A 359 18.94 -18.19 -8.96
N ASN A 360 18.04 -19.15 -9.04
CA ASN A 360 18.11 -20.44 -8.37
C ASN A 360 18.54 -20.29 -6.89
N SER A 361 17.90 -19.39 -6.18
CA SER A 361 18.27 -18.97 -4.84
C SER A 361 17.06 -18.96 -3.89
N SER A 362 17.33 -18.92 -2.58
CA SER A 362 16.28 -18.66 -1.59
C SER A 362 16.09 -17.15 -1.39
N LEU A 363 14.92 -16.75 -0.88
CA LEU A 363 14.67 -15.33 -0.57
C LEU A 363 15.62 -14.84 0.52
N LYS A 364 15.89 -15.64 1.55
CA LYS A 364 16.88 -15.32 2.58
C LYS A 364 18.22 -14.97 1.96
N SER A 365 18.72 -15.79 1.04
CA SER A 365 20.00 -15.57 0.36
C SER A 365 19.98 -14.30 -0.51
N LEU A 366 18.87 -13.99 -1.18
CA LEU A 366 18.76 -12.80 -2.04
C LEU A 366 18.88 -11.48 -1.27
N VAL A 367 18.50 -11.44 0.01
CA VAL A 367 18.50 -10.22 0.82
C VAL A 367 19.62 -10.17 1.87
N ALA A 368 20.31 -11.30 2.13
CA ALA A 368 21.28 -11.44 3.23
C ALA A 368 22.40 -10.39 3.19
N ASP A 369 23.02 -10.20 2.03
CA ASP A 369 24.12 -9.24 1.88
C ASP A 369 23.66 -7.81 2.12
N ARG A 370 22.42 -7.50 1.74
CA ARG A 370 21.85 -6.15 1.93
C ARG A 370 21.46 -5.90 3.38
N GLN A 371 20.91 -6.90 4.05
CA GLN A 371 20.62 -6.85 5.49
C GLN A 371 21.91 -6.68 6.31
N ALA A 372 22.99 -7.34 5.92
CA ALA A 372 24.28 -7.19 6.56
C ALA A 372 24.93 -5.83 6.28
N ALA A 373 24.83 -5.32 5.04
CA ALA A 373 25.39 -4.04 4.65
C ALA A 373 24.65 -2.83 5.25
N PHE A 374 23.34 -2.93 5.43
CA PHE A 374 22.49 -1.87 5.96
C PHE A 374 21.48 -2.40 6.97
N PRO A 375 21.94 -2.79 8.19
CA PRO A 375 21.03 -3.20 9.25
C PRO A 375 20.04 -2.07 9.57
N ALA A 376 18.77 -2.42 9.76
CA ALA A 376 17.70 -1.48 10.03
C ALA A 376 16.83 -1.94 11.20
N SER A 377 16.31 -0.98 11.97
CA SER A 377 15.44 -1.24 13.13
C SER A 377 14.01 -1.68 12.77
N GLY A 378 13.60 -1.47 11.51
CA GLY A 378 12.18 -1.40 11.17
C GLY A 378 11.52 -0.15 11.75
N GLU A 379 10.21 -0.03 11.57
CA GLU A 379 9.45 1.11 12.11
C GLU A 379 9.04 0.87 13.56
N ILE A 380 9.41 1.77 14.46
CA ILE A 380 9.08 1.70 15.88
C ILE A 380 8.13 2.83 16.24
N ASN A 381 6.94 2.48 16.70
CA ASN A 381 5.91 3.42 17.10
C ASN A 381 5.99 3.74 18.60
N ARG A 382 5.82 5.02 18.95
CA ARG A 382 5.71 5.48 20.36
C ARG A 382 4.58 6.48 20.50
N LYS A 383 3.69 6.21 21.46
CA LYS A 383 2.69 7.18 21.92
C LYS A 383 3.37 8.16 22.86
N LEU A 384 3.22 9.45 22.63
CA LEU A 384 3.81 10.51 23.42
C LEU A 384 2.74 11.53 23.83
N GLY A 385 2.86 12.05 25.06
CA GLY A 385 1.99 13.15 25.53
C GLY A 385 2.24 14.46 24.79
N ASN A 386 3.50 14.75 24.43
CA ASN A 386 3.90 15.92 23.65
C ASN A 386 4.98 15.55 22.62
N ALA A 387 4.53 15.18 21.44
CA ALA A 387 5.43 14.79 20.35
C ALA A 387 6.36 15.94 19.90
N ALA A 388 5.87 17.17 19.86
CA ALA A 388 6.66 18.32 19.43
C ALA A 388 7.84 18.59 20.37
N GLU A 389 7.64 18.50 21.66
CA GLU A 389 8.69 18.67 22.67
C GLU A 389 9.73 17.54 22.60
N ALA A 390 9.28 16.30 22.44
CA ALA A 390 10.18 15.16 22.29
C ALA A 390 11.04 15.28 21.03
N ILE A 391 10.47 15.68 19.90
CA ILE A 391 11.20 15.93 18.66
C ILE A 391 12.21 17.09 18.85
N ALA A 392 11.83 18.16 19.54
CA ALA A 392 12.74 19.27 19.81
C ALA A 392 13.95 18.85 20.66
N ARG A 393 13.77 17.98 21.67
CA ARG A 393 14.88 17.40 22.44
C ARG A 393 15.82 16.57 21.57
N ILE A 394 15.28 15.72 20.72
CA ILE A 394 16.08 14.92 19.78
C ILE A 394 16.88 15.81 18.84
N ARG A 395 16.25 16.83 18.26
CA ARG A 395 16.93 17.81 17.39
C ARG A 395 18.09 18.49 18.12
N ALA A 396 17.84 19.03 19.30
CA ALA A 396 18.87 19.73 20.08
C ALA A 396 20.09 18.84 20.39
N GLN A 397 19.88 17.52 20.58
CA GLN A 397 20.96 16.58 20.86
C GLN A 397 21.73 16.14 19.61
N TYR A 398 21.04 15.90 18.49
CA TYR A 398 21.63 15.20 17.34
C TYR A 398 22.01 16.13 16.18
N GLU A 399 21.32 17.29 15.97
CA GLU A 399 21.62 18.21 14.89
C GLU A 399 23.05 18.80 14.92
N PRO A 400 23.63 19.16 16.11
CA PRO A 400 24.93 19.83 16.12
C PRO A 400 26.11 19.03 15.54
N ALA A 401 26.01 17.69 15.56
CA ALA A 401 27.04 16.78 15.05
C ALA A 401 26.62 16.09 13.75
N ALA A 402 25.51 16.46 13.15
CA ALA A 402 24.98 15.84 11.94
C ALA A 402 25.86 16.11 10.72
N ALA A 403 26.09 15.09 9.91
CA ALA A 403 26.70 15.25 8.60
C ALA A 403 25.69 15.78 7.57
N HIS A 404 24.44 15.37 7.69
CA HIS A 404 23.33 15.82 6.84
C HIS A 404 22.01 15.82 7.60
N ILE A 405 21.15 16.78 7.28
CA ILE A 405 19.79 16.89 7.83
C ILE A 405 18.81 17.05 6.67
N ASP A 406 17.77 16.24 6.68
CA ASP A 406 16.65 16.33 5.73
C ASP A 406 15.32 16.45 6.48
N THR A 407 14.43 17.28 5.96
CA THR A 407 13.11 17.56 6.55
C THR A 407 11.94 17.29 5.59
N THR A 408 12.17 16.44 4.61
CA THR A 408 11.14 16.07 3.61
C THR A 408 9.91 15.45 4.28
N ASP A 409 10.14 14.58 5.28
CA ASP A 409 9.06 14.01 6.10
C ASP A 409 9.56 13.77 7.53
N GLY A 410 9.11 14.61 8.45
CA GLY A 410 9.67 14.66 9.80
C GLY A 410 11.09 15.20 9.81
N ILE A 411 11.98 14.51 10.49
CA ILE A 411 13.41 14.83 10.49
C ILE A 411 14.25 13.57 10.26
N SER A 412 15.14 13.65 9.30
CA SER A 412 16.21 12.66 9.08
C SER A 412 17.55 13.28 9.45
N ILE A 413 18.31 12.62 10.30
CA ILE A 413 19.65 13.05 10.70
C ILE A 413 20.63 11.95 10.35
N GLU A 414 21.68 12.30 9.61
CA GLU A 414 22.69 11.37 9.11
C GLU A 414 24.06 11.67 9.70
N TYR A 415 24.77 10.58 10.05
CA TYR A 415 26.18 10.54 10.43
C TYR A 415 26.92 9.61 9.45
N PRO A 416 28.26 9.55 9.47
CA PRO A 416 28.97 8.67 8.54
C PRO A 416 28.59 7.20 8.63
N GLU A 417 28.32 6.70 9.85
CA GLU A 417 28.12 5.26 10.11
C GLU A 417 26.65 4.87 10.35
N TRP A 418 25.78 5.83 10.65
CA TRP A 418 24.36 5.58 10.98
C TRP A 418 23.51 6.79 10.70
N ARG A 419 22.20 6.55 10.59
CA ARG A 419 21.18 7.60 10.46
C ARG A 419 19.88 7.18 11.11
N PHE A 420 19.01 8.15 11.34
CA PHE A 420 17.63 7.90 11.73
C PHE A 420 16.65 8.87 11.05
N ASN A 421 15.40 8.45 10.96
CA ASN A 421 14.25 9.29 10.66
C ASN A 421 13.28 9.25 11.84
N LEU A 422 12.81 10.41 12.26
CA LEU A 422 11.78 10.55 13.29
C LEU A 422 10.68 11.48 12.77
N ARG A 423 9.44 10.98 12.77
CA ARG A 423 8.29 11.72 12.27
C ARG A 423 7.05 11.50 13.12
N THR A 424 6.10 12.41 13.06
CA THR A 424 4.74 12.19 13.55
C THR A 424 3.95 11.39 12.54
N SER A 425 3.03 10.54 13.01
CA SER A 425 2.08 9.88 12.13
C SER A 425 1.03 10.89 11.62
N ASN A 426 0.63 10.75 10.36
CA ASN A 426 -0.44 11.55 9.77
C ASN A 426 -1.85 11.03 10.14
N THR A 427 -1.93 9.81 10.67
CA THR A 427 -3.20 9.11 10.91
C THR A 427 -3.42 8.71 12.36
N GLU A 428 -2.36 8.68 13.18
CA GLU A 428 -2.38 8.22 14.57
C GLU A 428 -1.58 9.14 15.49
N PRO A 429 -1.92 9.24 16.78
CA PRO A 429 -1.21 10.10 17.74
C PRO A 429 0.11 9.44 18.23
N VAL A 430 0.98 9.10 17.32
CA VAL A 430 2.27 8.44 17.58
C VAL A 430 3.41 9.14 16.84
N VAL A 431 4.62 9.02 17.37
CA VAL A 431 5.85 9.24 16.62
C VAL A 431 6.39 7.91 16.12
N ARG A 432 7.06 7.94 14.98
CA ARG A 432 7.63 6.80 14.28
C ARG A 432 9.12 7.00 14.10
N LEU A 433 9.90 6.05 14.62
CA LEU A 433 11.35 6.04 14.54
C LEU A 433 11.80 4.93 13.61
N ASN A 434 12.75 5.24 12.75
CA ASN A 434 13.50 4.29 11.92
C ASN A 434 14.99 4.59 12.05
N VAL A 435 15.81 3.57 12.29
CA VAL A 435 17.28 3.68 12.43
C VAL A 435 17.94 2.69 11.49
N GLU A 436 19.01 3.11 10.83
CA GLU A 436 19.87 2.23 10.03
C GLU A 436 21.35 2.57 10.23
N SER A 437 22.21 1.60 9.96
CA SER A 437 23.65 1.77 10.02
C SER A 437 24.35 1.16 8.80
N ARG A 438 25.66 1.42 8.67
CA ARG A 438 26.51 0.78 7.68
C ARG A 438 27.24 -0.40 8.31
N ALA A 439 26.83 -1.61 7.96
CA ALA A 439 27.43 -2.90 8.36
C ALA A 439 27.67 -3.08 9.88
N ASP A 440 26.91 -2.36 10.72
CA ASP A 440 27.06 -2.40 12.18
C ASP A 440 25.72 -2.50 12.89
N THR A 441 25.25 -3.74 13.08
CA THR A 441 24.00 -4.04 13.79
C THR A 441 24.04 -3.60 15.25
N ALA A 442 25.21 -3.70 15.90
CA ALA A 442 25.35 -3.32 17.30
C ALA A 442 25.18 -1.79 17.47
N LEU A 443 25.79 -1.00 16.59
CA LEU A 443 25.61 0.46 16.55
C LEU A 443 24.15 0.83 16.29
N MET A 444 23.51 0.20 15.30
CA MET A 444 22.10 0.45 14.97
C MET A 444 21.21 0.19 16.20
N ASN A 445 21.38 -0.94 16.88
CA ASN A 445 20.62 -1.27 18.09
C ASN A 445 20.88 -0.27 19.22
N ALA A 446 22.15 0.07 19.49
CA ALA A 446 22.52 1.01 20.55
C ALA A 446 21.91 2.40 20.31
N LYS A 447 21.93 2.89 19.07
CA LYS A 447 21.34 4.18 18.71
C LYS A 447 19.83 4.16 18.73
N THR A 448 19.22 3.06 18.38
CA THR A 448 17.77 2.86 18.53
C THR A 448 17.34 2.98 20.00
N GLU A 449 18.02 2.27 20.90
CA GLU A 449 17.73 2.31 22.35
C GLU A 449 17.98 3.71 22.93
N GLU A 450 19.07 4.38 22.55
CA GLU A 450 19.41 5.73 22.98
C GLU A 450 18.30 6.74 22.61
N ILE A 451 17.84 6.73 21.35
CA ILE A 451 16.77 7.60 20.90
C ILE A 451 15.45 7.27 21.60
N LEU A 452 15.10 5.99 21.72
CA LEU A 452 13.88 5.57 22.42
C LEU A 452 13.86 5.98 23.89
N ALA A 453 15.02 6.05 24.55
CA ALA A 453 15.14 6.53 25.92
C ALA A 453 14.83 8.03 26.04
N LEU A 454 15.05 8.81 24.98
CA LEU A 454 14.72 10.24 24.92
C LEU A 454 13.26 10.52 24.51
N LEU A 455 12.61 9.52 23.92
CA LEU A 455 11.18 9.55 23.54
C LEU A 455 10.29 9.03 24.69
N LYS A 456 10.45 9.58 25.88
CA LYS A 456 9.64 9.21 27.06
C LYS A 456 8.66 10.31 27.42
#